data_a10c8f084c2b89d048a99b306a5d5e5d
#
_entry.id   a10c8f084c2b89d048a99b306a5d5e5d
#
_cell.length_a   1.000
_cell.length_b   1.000
_cell.length_c   1.000
_cell.angle_alpha   90.00
_cell.angle_beta   90.00
_cell.angle_gamma   90.00
#
_symmetry.space_group_name_H-M   'P 1'
#
loop_
_entity.id
_entity.type
_entity.pdbx_description
1 polymer ?
#
loop_
_entity_poly.entity_id
_entity_poly.type
_entity_poly.pdbx_seq_one_letter_code
_entity_poly.pdbx_strand_id
1 'polypeptide(L)'
;FVSTDNSRGVFKAPAGLQSRIQGAVSVAPLTNANLDSLNSASAPVNAIKFVPGSGIVVMGARTLDPSYVSRYVPVRRTLIYLEKALSDLTQFAIFEPNDPALWRRLRSTVSSFLTNFWSQGGLRGVTPQQAFFVKVDDTNNPQATIDNGEVHIEIGVALQRPAEFVVIKIGQFDGGTTVTVA
;
A
#
# COMPACT_ATOMS: atom_id res chain seq x y z
N PHE A 1 13.53 0.37 5.69
CA PHE A 1 12.15 0.86 5.86
C PHE A 1 12.13 2.38 6.05
N VAL A 2 12.68 2.92 7.13
CA VAL A 2 12.63 4.35 7.45
C VAL A 2 13.08 5.25 6.28
N SER A 3 14.19 4.91 5.62
CA SER A 3 14.67 5.66 4.46
C SER A 3 13.65 5.69 3.31
N THR A 4 12.99 4.57 3.03
CA THR A 4 11.95 4.47 1.99
C THR A 4 10.72 5.28 2.38
N ASP A 5 10.30 5.16 3.63
CA ASP A 5 9.12 5.87 4.14
C ASP A 5 9.29 7.39 4.08
N ASN A 6 10.47 7.89 4.50
CA ASN A 6 10.77 9.31 4.49
C ASN A 6 10.90 9.89 3.06
N SER A 7 11.40 9.10 2.09
CA SER A 7 11.62 9.58 0.72
C SER A 7 10.45 9.39 -0.21
N ARG A 8 9.63 8.33 0.00
CA ARG A 8 8.60 7.90 -0.95
C ARG A 8 7.24 7.59 -0.32
N GLY A 9 7.18 7.49 1.02
CA GLY A 9 5.98 7.12 1.75
C GLY A 9 5.87 5.63 2.07
N VAL A 10 5.02 5.30 3.06
CA VAL A 10 4.79 3.95 3.58
C VAL A 10 4.25 2.96 2.54
N PHE A 11 3.57 3.48 1.51
CA PHE A 11 2.99 2.69 0.42
C PHE A 11 4.03 2.16 -0.58
N LYS A 12 5.26 2.69 -0.57
CA LYS A 12 6.34 2.21 -1.42
C LYS A 12 6.96 0.95 -0.82
N ALA A 13 7.07 -0.11 -1.64
CA ALA A 13 7.77 -1.31 -1.22
C ALA A 13 9.23 -1.01 -0.82
N PRO A 14 9.67 -1.42 0.38
CA PRO A 14 11.05 -1.23 0.82
C PRO A 14 11.99 -2.28 0.20
N ALA A 15 11.93 -2.41 -1.11
CA ALA A 15 12.69 -3.36 -1.92
C ALA A 15 13.11 -2.73 -3.26
N GLY A 16 14.02 -3.40 -3.95
CA GLY A 16 14.60 -2.97 -5.23
C GLY A 16 15.91 -2.20 -5.06
N LEU A 17 16.43 -1.68 -6.15
CA LEU A 17 17.78 -1.09 -6.24
C LEU A 17 18.03 0.09 -5.28
N GLN A 18 16.98 0.77 -4.86
CA GLN A 18 17.04 1.89 -3.91
C GLN A 18 17.03 1.43 -2.44
N SER A 19 16.68 0.18 -2.16
CA SER A 19 16.60 -0.36 -0.80
C SER A 19 17.94 -0.94 -0.35
N ARG A 20 18.96 -0.09 -0.31
CA ARG A 20 20.33 -0.47 0.08
C ARG A 20 20.43 -0.76 1.57
N ILE A 21 21.20 -1.79 1.91
CA ILE A 21 21.59 -2.10 3.28
C ILE A 21 22.96 -1.49 3.52
N GLN A 22 23.04 -0.58 4.47
CA GLN A 22 24.31 0.03 4.89
C GLN A 22 24.98 -0.84 5.96
N GLY A 23 26.31 -0.87 5.94
CA GLY A 23 27.09 -1.61 6.93
C GLY A 23 27.21 -3.12 6.69
N ALA A 24 26.55 -3.67 5.67
CA ALA A 24 26.77 -5.06 5.26
C ALA A 24 28.01 -5.16 4.38
N VAL A 25 28.90 -6.10 4.69
CA VAL A 25 30.19 -6.30 3.98
C VAL A 25 30.08 -7.34 2.88
N SER A 26 29.30 -8.41 3.12
CA SER A 26 29.07 -9.45 2.12
C SER A 26 27.71 -10.13 2.33
N VAL A 27 27.22 -10.78 1.29
CA VAL A 27 26.03 -11.64 1.29
C VAL A 27 26.31 -12.89 0.46
N ALA A 28 25.59 -13.97 0.73
CA ALA A 28 25.66 -15.18 -0.09
C ALA A 28 25.28 -14.84 -1.55
N PRO A 29 25.99 -15.38 -2.54
CA PRO A 29 25.64 -15.19 -3.93
C PRO A 29 24.32 -15.86 -4.24
N LEU A 30 23.39 -15.12 -4.84
CA LEU A 30 22.08 -15.63 -5.26
C LEU A 30 21.91 -15.44 -6.77
N THR A 31 21.56 -16.51 -7.44
CA THR A 31 21.18 -16.51 -8.86
C THR A 31 19.73 -16.07 -9.03
N ASN A 32 19.31 -15.76 -10.27
CA ASN A 32 17.91 -15.47 -10.55
C ASN A 32 17.00 -16.68 -10.25
N ALA A 33 17.46 -17.91 -10.56
CA ALA A 33 16.72 -19.13 -10.22
C ALA A 33 16.51 -19.29 -8.71
N ASN A 34 17.50 -18.92 -7.89
CA ASN A 34 17.32 -18.89 -6.43
C ASN A 34 16.27 -17.88 -6.00
N LEU A 35 16.25 -16.69 -6.61
CA LEU A 35 15.25 -15.65 -6.31
C LEU A 35 13.84 -16.12 -6.68
N ASP A 36 13.67 -16.77 -7.83
CA ASP A 36 12.39 -17.31 -8.27
C ASP A 36 11.89 -18.39 -7.30
N SER A 37 12.77 -19.30 -6.86
CA SER A 37 12.44 -20.32 -5.87
C SER A 37 12.05 -19.72 -4.51
N LEU A 38 12.75 -18.69 -4.04
CA LEU A 38 12.46 -17.99 -2.79
C LEU A 38 11.12 -17.24 -2.85
N ASN A 39 10.79 -16.67 -3.99
CA ASN A 39 9.52 -15.94 -4.19
C ASN A 39 8.33 -16.87 -4.38
N SER A 40 8.51 -18.04 -5.02
CA SER A 40 7.44 -18.99 -5.32
C SER A 40 7.15 -19.97 -4.18
N ALA A 41 7.99 -19.99 -3.14
CA ALA A 41 7.76 -20.84 -1.98
C ALA A 41 6.43 -20.51 -1.28
N SER A 42 5.83 -21.50 -0.60
CA SER A 42 4.63 -21.34 0.21
C SER A 42 4.84 -20.32 1.35
N ALA A 43 6.08 -20.22 1.84
CA ALA A 43 6.55 -19.16 2.73
C ALA A 43 7.60 -18.32 1.97
N PRO A 44 7.22 -17.23 1.31
CA PRO A 44 8.13 -16.45 0.49
C PRO A 44 9.22 -15.79 1.33
N VAL A 45 10.45 -15.80 0.81
CA VAL A 45 11.61 -15.20 1.46
C VAL A 45 12.04 -13.95 0.71
N ASN A 46 12.08 -12.83 1.39
CA ASN A 46 12.58 -11.56 0.84
C ASN A 46 14.11 -11.59 0.81
N ALA A 47 14.68 -11.87 -0.34
CA ALA A 47 16.10 -12.08 -0.50
C ALA A 47 16.91 -10.77 -0.33
N ILE A 48 18.10 -10.90 0.24
CA ILE A 48 19.11 -9.85 0.28
C ILE A 48 20.24 -10.27 -0.66
N LYS A 49 20.55 -9.43 -1.66
CA LYS A 49 21.53 -9.77 -2.68
C LYS A 49 22.45 -8.59 -3.03
N PHE A 50 23.66 -8.90 -3.46
CA PHE A 50 24.55 -7.90 -4.07
C PHE A 50 24.13 -7.65 -5.50
N VAL A 51 24.02 -6.37 -5.88
CA VAL A 51 23.77 -5.92 -7.25
C VAL A 51 24.87 -4.95 -7.66
N PRO A 52 25.61 -5.24 -8.76
CA PRO A 52 26.64 -4.35 -9.27
C PRO A 52 26.09 -2.92 -9.47
N GLY A 53 26.83 -1.91 -9.03
CA GLY A 53 26.42 -0.51 -9.09
C GLY A 53 25.43 -0.06 -8.01
N SER A 54 24.68 -0.98 -7.38
CA SER A 54 23.72 -0.66 -6.33
C SER A 54 24.14 -1.13 -4.94
N GLY A 55 25.08 -2.09 -4.83
CA GLY A 55 25.51 -2.68 -3.58
C GLY A 55 24.55 -3.76 -3.06
N ILE A 56 24.51 -3.95 -1.74
CA ILE A 56 23.64 -4.94 -1.10
C ILE A 56 22.23 -4.34 -0.97
N VAL A 57 21.24 -5.02 -1.54
CA VAL A 57 19.85 -4.54 -1.61
C VAL A 57 18.87 -5.62 -1.18
N VAL A 58 17.68 -5.20 -0.75
CA VAL A 58 16.55 -6.08 -0.49
C VAL A 58 15.79 -6.32 -1.79
N MET A 59 15.59 -7.59 -2.16
CA MET A 59 14.92 -8.02 -3.42
C MET A 59 13.67 -8.83 -3.12
N GLY A 60 12.74 -8.23 -2.36
CA GLY A 60 11.45 -8.82 -2.06
C GLY A 60 10.70 -7.98 -1.04
N ALA A 61 9.38 -7.98 -1.11
CA ALA A 61 8.50 -7.26 -0.19
C ALA A 61 7.19 -8.01 0.02
N ARG A 62 7.29 -9.34 0.18
CA ARG A 62 6.16 -10.21 0.50
C ARG A 62 6.08 -10.49 2.00
N THR A 63 4.88 -10.69 2.48
CA THR A 63 4.59 -11.21 3.81
C THR A 63 4.47 -12.73 3.76
N LEU A 64 4.35 -13.38 4.91
CA LEU A 64 4.04 -14.81 4.99
C LEU A 64 2.54 -15.11 4.78
N ASP A 65 1.70 -14.09 4.72
CA ASP A 65 0.27 -14.25 4.45
C ASP A 65 0.04 -14.40 2.92
N PRO A 66 -0.46 -15.56 2.47
CA PRO A 66 -0.73 -15.80 1.06
C PRO A 66 -1.97 -15.06 0.55
N SER A 67 -2.77 -14.47 1.44
CA SER A 67 -4.01 -13.77 1.08
C SER A 67 -3.74 -12.61 0.13
N TYR A 68 -4.69 -12.37 -0.77
CA TYR A 68 -4.60 -11.27 -1.73
C TYR A 68 -4.48 -9.90 -1.06
N VAL A 69 -5.07 -9.75 0.12
CA VAL A 69 -5.13 -8.47 0.84
C VAL A 69 -3.81 -8.13 1.53
N SER A 70 -3.14 -9.11 2.13
CA SER A 70 -1.97 -8.90 2.99
C SER A 70 -0.66 -9.43 2.41
N ARG A 71 -0.65 -9.95 1.18
CA ARG A 71 0.53 -10.55 0.54
C ARG A 71 1.76 -9.64 0.53
N TYR A 72 1.57 -8.33 0.41
CA TYR A 72 2.67 -7.39 0.24
C TYR A 72 2.90 -6.54 1.49
N VAL A 73 4.15 -6.45 1.91
CA VAL A 73 4.61 -5.62 3.03
C VAL A 73 4.10 -4.18 2.93
N PRO A 74 4.22 -3.46 1.79
CA PRO A 74 3.74 -2.08 1.70
C PRO A 74 2.22 -1.98 1.87
N VAL A 75 1.46 -2.96 1.37
CA VAL A 75 -0.01 -2.98 1.52
C VAL A 75 -0.40 -3.08 2.99
N ARG A 76 0.16 -4.06 3.72
CA ARG A 76 -0.15 -4.23 5.15
C ARG A 76 0.31 -3.05 5.99
N ARG A 77 1.49 -2.51 5.70
CA ARG A 77 2.02 -1.32 6.41
C ARG A 77 1.18 -0.08 6.16
N THR A 78 0.70 0.11 4.92
CA THR A 78 -0.21 1.21 4.59
C THR A 78 -1.52 1.11 5.36
N LEU A 79 -2.10 -0.10 5.49
CA LEU A 79 -3.30 -0.31 6.31
C LEU A 79 -3.05 0.08 7.77
N ILE A 80 -1.97 -0.41 8.38
CA ILE A 80 -1.60 -0.08 9.77
C ILE A 80 -1.42 1.44 9.95
N TYR A 81 -0.78 2.09 8.97
CA TYR A 81 -0.60 3.54 8.98
C TYR A 81 -1.95 4.27 8.94
N LEU A 82 -2.85 3.87 8.03
CA LEU A 82 -4.18 4.47 7.89
C LEU A 82 -5.03 4.23 9.14
N GLU A 83 -5.04 3.01 9.68
CA GLU A 83 -5.75 2.66 10.93
C GLU A 83 -5.33 3.62 12.06
N LYS A 84 -4.01 3.78 12.27
CA LYS A 84 -3.49 4.65 13.32
C LYS A 84 -3.80 6.13 13.04
N ALA A 85 -3.53 6.61 11.83
CA ALA A 85 -3.74 8.01 11.48
C ALA A 85 -5.22 8.40 11.55
N LEU A 86 -6.13 7.54 11.07
CA LEU A 86 -7.57 7.78 11.13
C LEU A 86 -8.09 7.74 12.56
N SER A 87 -7.60 6.81 13.38
CA SER A 87 -7.94 6.79 14.81
C SER A 87 -7.55 8.08 15.50
N ASP A 88 -6.32 8.55 15.30
CA ASP A 88 -5.85 9.81 15.90
C ASP A 88 -6.63 11.03 15.38
N LEU A 89 -6.92 11.04 14.07
CA LEU A 89 -7.63 12.14 13.41
C LEU A 89 -9.09 12.30 13.86
N THR A 90 -9.72 11.21 14.29
CA THR A 90 -11.13 11.18 14.69
C THR A 90 -11.35 11.32 16.20
N GLN A 91 -10.30 11.42 17.00
CA GLN A 91 -10.39 11.55 18.47
C GLN A 91 -11.21 12.76 18.93
N PHE A 92 -11.29 13.81 18.14
CA PHE A 92 -12.11 14.99 18.48
C PHE A 92 -13.61 14.68 18.58
N ALA A 93 -14.07 13.55 18.01
CA ALA A 93 -15.47 13.17 18.06
C ALA A 93 -15.91 12.57 19.41
N ILE A 94 -14.93 12.24 20.27
CA ILE A 94 -15.22 11.64 21.56
C ILE A 94 -15.92 12.69 22.46
N PHE A 95 -17.09 12.31 23.00
CA PHE A 95 -17.96 13.18 23.79
C PHE A 95 -18.63 14.35 23.05
N GLU A 96 -18.51 14.42 21.72
CA GLU A 96 -19.31 15.37 20.94
C GLU A 96 -20.75 14.84 20.77
N PRO A 97 -21.74 15.73 20.61
CA PRO A 97 -23.11 15.30 20.28
C PRO A 97 -23.17 14.46 19.01
N ASN A 98 -23.79 13.28 19.09
CA ASN A 98 -23.89 12.36 17.98
C ASN A 98 -25.04 12.77 17.03
N ASP A 99 -24.76 13.71 16.15
CA ASP A 99 -25.71 14.34 15.26
C ASP A 99 -25.21 14.44 13.80
N PRO A 100 -26.06 14.80 12.85
CA PRO A 100 -25.63 14.98 11.45
C PRO A 100 -24.55 16.07 11.25
N ALA A 101 -24.35 17.00 12.18
CA ALA A 101 -23.28 17.99 12.08
C ALA A 101 -21.92 17.34 12.37
N LEU A 102 -21.84 16.52 13.40
CA LEU A 102 -20.65 15.72 13.71
C LEU A 102 -20.30 14.78 12.54
N TRP A 103 -21.29 14.10 11.96
CA TRP A 103 -21.08 13.18 10.83
C TRP A 103 -20.50 13.89 9.60
N ARG A 104 -21.01 15.07 9.27
CA ARG A 104 -20.45 15.89 8.17
C ARG A 104 -18.99 16.30 8.46
N ARG A 105 -18.69 16.68 9.70
CA ARG A 105 -17.33 17.06 10.11
C ARG A 105 -16.37 15.86 10.02
N LEU A 106 -16.77 14.69 10.53
CA LEU A 106 -16.00 13.44 10.42
C LEU A 106 -15.73 13.08 8.97
N ARG A 107 -16.78 13.06 8.12
CA ARG A 107 -16.66 12.77 6.70
C ARG A 107 -15.70 13.73 6.01
N SER A 108 -15.83 15.03 6.25
CA SER A 108 -14.96 16.05 5.64
C SER A 108 -13.50 15.88 6.07
N THR A 109 -13.25 15.67 7.36
CA THR A 109 -11.92 15.52 7.92
C THR A 109 -11.22 14.27 7.36
N VAL A 110 -11.90 13.13 7.38
CA VAL A 110 -11.36 11.87 6.83
C VAL A 110 -11.15 11.96 5.32
N SER A 111 -12.11 12.54 4.58
CA SER A 111 -11.99 12.70 3.13
C SER A 111 -10.83 13.62 2.74
N SER A 112 -10.60 14.69 3.47
CA SER A 112 -9.48 15.60 3.23
C SER A 112 -8.14 14.90 3.45
N PHE A 113 -8.01 14.12 4.53
CA PHE A 113 -6.82 13.32 4.79
C PHE A 113 -6.56 12.28 3.69
N LEU A 114 -7.59 11.52 3.29
CA LEU A 114 -7.45 10.49 2.25
C LEU A 114 -7.18 11.10 0.86
N THR A 115 -7.75 12.27 0.55
CA THR A 115 -7.45 13.01 -0.68
C THR A 115 -5.98 13.43 -0.72
N ASN A 116 -5.44 13.96 0.38
CA ASN A 116 -4.03 14.29 0.48
C ASN A 116 -3.13 13.05 0.35
N PHE A 117 -3.47 11.95 1.02
CA PHE A 117 -2.73 10.69 0.92
C PHE A 117 -2.78 10.10 -0.49
N TRP A 118 -3.93 10.18 -1.18
CA TRP A 118 -4.08 9.79 -2.57
C TRP A 118 -3.24 10.67 -3.51
N SER A 119 -3.24 11.98 -3.34
CA SER A 119 -2.46 12.92 -4.16
C SER A 119 -0.95 12.69 -4.07
N GLN A 120 -0.48 12.14 -2.95
CA GLN A 120 0.91 11.70 -2.75
C GLN A 120 1.20 10.33 -3.40
N GLY A 121 0.22 9.69 -4.02
CA GLY A 121 0.33 8.38 -4.64
C GLY A 121 0.13 7.20 -3.69
N GLY A 122 -0.41 7.44 -2.48
CA GLY A 122 -0.63 6.41 -1.46
C GLY A 122 -1.77 5.45 -1.80
N LEU A 123 -2.74 5.89 -2.59
CA LEU A 123 -3.88 5.09 -3.03
C LEU A 123 -3.90 4.95 -4.56
N ARG A 124 -4.51 3.86 -5.03
CA ARG A 124 -4.71 3.57 -6.45
C ARG A 124 -6.02 4.22 -6.92
N GLY A 125 -6.01 4.79 -8.12
CA GLY A 125 -7.18 5.39 -8.76
C GLY A 125 -6.79 6.67 -9.49
N VAL A 126 -7.44 6.95 -10.61
CA VAL A 126 -7.23 8.18 -11.39
C VAL A 126 -7.95 9.36 -10.74
N THR A 127 -9.04 9.07 -10.04
CA THR A 127 -9.84 10.07 -9.31
C THR A 127 -9.98 9.67 -7.85
N PRO A 128 -10.24 10.63 -6.94
CA PRO A 128 -10.50 10.32 -5.53
C PRO A 128 -11.62 9.30 -5.32
N GLN A 129 -12.69 9.36 -6.12
CA GLN A 129 -13.84 8.45 -6.04
C GLN A 129 -13.48 6.99 -6.38
N GLN A 130 -12.44 6.78 -7.18
CA GLN A 130 -11.89 5.45 -7.46
C GLN A 130 -10.90 4.99 -6.40
N ALA A 131 -10.32 5.92 -5.65
CA ALA A 131 -9.28 5.65 -4.66
C ALA A 131 -9.82 5.33 -3.29
N PHE A 132 -10.90 5.97 -2.86
CA PHE A 132 -11.52 5.74 -1.56
C PHE A 132 -12.99 6.17 -1.51
N PHE A 133 -13.69 5.69 -0.49
CA PHE A 133 -14.98 6.25 -0.07
C PHE A 133 -15.01 6.41 1.45
N VAL A 134 -15.82 7.36 1.90
CA VAL A 134 -16.09 7.60 3.33
C VAL A 134 -17.60 7.73 3.50
N LYS A 135 -18.16 6.87 4.34
CA LYS A 135 -19.58 6.84 4.64
C LYS A 135 -19.78 7.09 6.13
N VAL A 136 -20.50 8.16 6.45
CA VAL A 136 -20.97 8.50 7.78
C VAL A 136 -22.32 9.17 7.59
N ASP A 137 -23.39 8.42 7.78
CA ASP A 137 -24.75 8.87 7.59
C ASP A 137 -25.74 8.01 8.43
N ASP A 138 -27.02 8.28 8.29
CA ASP A 138 -28.10 7.58 9.00
C ASP A 138 -28.19 6.10 8.67
N THR A 139 -27.69 5.67 7.51
CA THR A 139 -27.74 4.26 7.10
C THR A 139 -26.73 3.38 7.86
N ASN A 140 -25.58 3.94 8.25
CA ASN A 140 -24.59 3.24 9.09
C ASN A 140 -24.56 3.72 10.55
N ASN A 141 -25.41 4.72 10.91
CA ASN A 141 -25.64 5.19 12.26
C ASN A 141 -27.15 5.23 12.56
N PRO A 142 -27.86 4.07 12.60
CA PRO A 142 -29.26 4.02 13.00
C PRO A 142 -29.43 4.44 14.45
N GLN A 143 -30.67 4.74 14.88
CA GLN A 143 -30.96 5.23 16.23
C GLN A 143 -30.36 4.34 17.33
N ALA A 144 -30.38 3.01 17.15
CA ALA A 144 -29.79 2.08 18.12
C ALA A 144 -28.28 2.30 18.33
N THR A 145 -27.53 2.64 17.28
CA THR A 145 -26.09 2.99 17.36
C THR A 145 -25.90 4.28 18.14
N ILE A 146 -26.76 5.28 17.87
CA ILE A 146 -26.72 6.58 18.57
C ILE A 146 -27.03 6.40 20.05
N ASP A 147 -28.03 5.62 20.38
CA ASP A 147 -28.46 5.33 21.76
C ASP A 147 -27.38 4.59 22.56
N ASN A 148 -26.55 3.77 21.87
CA ASN A 148 -25.37 3.14 22.47
C ASN A 148 -24.17 4.09 22.64
N GLY A 149 -24.26 5.34 22.19
CA GLY A 149 -23.16 6.30 22.22
C GLY A 149 -22.06 6.02 21.20
N GLU A 150 -22.37 5.31 20.11
CA GLU A 150 -21.44 4.94 19.07
C GLU A 150 -21.63 5.80 17.82
N VAL A 151 -20.53 6.09 17.11
CA VAL A 151 -20.55 6.64 15.75
C VAL A 151 -19.71 5.73 14.84
N HIS A 152 -20.32 5.24 13.77
CA HIS A 152 -19.70 4.35 12.82
C HIS A 152 -19.26 5.12 11.57
N ILE A 153 -17.97 4.99 11.22
CA ILE A 153 -17.37 5.53 10.01
C ILE A 153 -16.95 4.34 9.14
N GLU A 154 -17.54 4.20 7.97
CA GLU A 154 -17.15 3.18 7.01
C GLU A 154 -16.21 3.80 5.97
N ILE A 155 -15.01 3.23 5.84
CA ILE A 155 -13.96 3.73 4.96
C ILE A 155 -13.47 2.58 4.07
N GLY A 156 -13.57 2.76 2.75
CA GLY A 156 -12.95 1.86 1.79
C GLY A 156 -11.80 2.54 1.07
N VAL A 157 -10.67 1.82 0.90
CA VAL A 157 -9.47 2.34 0.25
C VAL A 157 -8.93 1.37 -0.79
N ALA A 158 -8.53 1.88 -1.94
CA ALA A 158 -7.86 1.14 -3.00
C ALA A 158 -6.34 1.26 -2.82
N LEU A 159 -5.69 0.23 -2.28
CA LEU A 159 -4.27 0.26 -1.96
C LEU A 159 -3.38 0.02 -3.19
N GLN A 160 -2.22 0.67 -3.21
CA GLN A 160 -1.16 0.45 -4.19
C GLN A 160 -0.48 -0.91 -3.97
N ARG A 161 -0.15 -1.58 -5.07
CA ARG A 161 0.62 -2.84 -5.06
C ARG A 161 1.93 -2.66 -5.81
N PRO A 162 3.02 -3.29 -5.34
CA PRO A 162 4.29 -3.22 -6.05
C PRO A 162 4.23 -4.02 -7.36
N ALA A 163 4.93 -3.53 -8.40
CA ALA A 163 5.29 -4.36 -9.54
C ALA A 163 6.53 -5.18 -9.16
N GLU A 164 6.43 -6.51 -9.19
CA GLU A 164 7.55 -7.41 -8.91
C GLU A 164 8.25 -7.85 -10.17
N PHE A 165 7.52 -7.93 -11.29
CA PHE A 165 8.03 -8.39 -12.57
C PHE A 165 7.76 -7.37 -13.66
N VAL A 166 8.76 -7.14 -14.49
CA VAL A 166 8.64 -6.35 -15.73
C VAL A 166 8.75 -7.32 -16.90
N VAL A 167 7.66 -7.50 -17.61
CA VAL A 167 7.64 -8.34 -18.84
C VAL A 167 7.81 -7.42 -20.03
N ILE A 168 8.93 -7.58 -20.74
CA ILE A 168 9.24 -6.82 -21.95
C ILE A 168 8.97 -7.75 -23.14
N LYS A 169 8.01 -7.38 -23.99
CA LYS A 169 7.77 -8.04 -25.28
C LYS A 169 8.44 -7.22 -26.36
N ILE A 170 9.43 -7.81 -27.03
CA ILE A 170 10.15 -7.16 -28.13
C ILE A 170 9.73 -7.87 -29.42
N GLY A 171 9.10 -7.14 -30.33
CA GLY A 171 8.78 -7.62 -31.67
C GLY A 171 9.60 -6.84 -32.72
N GLN A 172 9.90 -7.49 -33.83
CA GLN A 172 10.46 -6.82 -35.00
C GLN A 172 9.33 -6.11 -35.75
N PHE A 173 9.51 -4.84 -36.05
CA PHE A 173 8.59 -4.05 -36.88
C PHE A 173 9.17 -3.95 -38.29
N ASP A 174 8.50 -4.53 -39.26
CA ASP A 174 8.88 -4.44 -40.67
C ASP A 174 7.74 -3.71 -41.43
N GLY A 175 7.93 -2.40 -41.61
CA GLY A 175 7.18 -1.52 -42.52
C GLY A 175 5.64 -1.61 -42.56
N GLY A 176 4.98 -2.12 -41.55
CA GLY A 176 3.50 -2.18 -41.48
C GLY A 176 2.91 -3.49 -40.91
N THR A 177 3.74 -4.45 -40.52
CA THR A 177 3.26 -5.71 -39.90
C THR A 177 3.84 -5.87 -38.52
N THR A 178 2.98 -5.86 -37.49
CA THR A 178 3.37 -6.18 -36.10
C THR A 178 3.47 -7.68 -35.94
N VAL A 179 4.68 -8.21 -35.78
CA VAL A 179 4.89 -9.60 -35.39
C VAL A 179 4.98 -9.66 -33.88
N THR A 180 3.97 -10.21 -33.24
CA THR A 180 3.99 -10.48 -31.78
C THR A 180 4.61 -11.86 -31.61
N VAL A 181 5.82 -11.94 -31.11
CA VAL A 181 6.42 -13.20 -30.66
C VAL A 181 5.92 -13.48 -29.26
N ALA A 182 5.26 -14.63 -29.09
CA ALA A 182 4.72 -15.11 -27.81
C ALA A 182 5.82 -15.60 -26.87
#